data_11f23f4f0493c10cc9fbdbb4121a02c2
#
_entry.id   11f23f4f0493c10cc9fbdbb4121a02c2
#
_cell.length_a   1.000
_cell.length_b   1.000
_cell.length_c   1.000
_cell.angle_alpha   90.00
_cell.angle_beta   90.00
_cell.angle_gamma   90.00
#
_symmetry.space_group_name_H-M   'P 1'
#
loop_
_entity.id
_entity.type
_entity.pdbx_description
1 polymer ?
#
loop_
_entity_poly.entity_id
_entity_poly.type
_entity_poly.pdbx_seq_one_letter_code
_entity_poly.pdbx_strand_id
1 'polypeptide(L)'
;MKKVLLTLSLSIVASMGSFAQNEPYKNPKLAPEERAEDLIGRLTLKEKVGLMKNSSFAVERLGVAPYNWWSEALHGVARNGLATVFPITMGMASTFDDEAIERVYVAVSDEGRAKFHDAHRRNRYGYGNEGLTFWNPNVNIFRDPRWGRGQETFGEDPYLTTRMGVAVVKGMQGPADAEYDKAHACVKHYAVHSGPEAKRPSFDVED
;
A
#
# COMPACT_ATOMS: atom_id res chain seq x y z
N MET A 1 -36.29 42.74 -16.22
CA MET A 1 -36.47 41.36 -15.81
C MET A 1 -35.28 40.44 -16.19
N LYS A 2 -34.69 40.52 -17.41
CA LYS A 2 -33.57 39.62 -17.79
C LYS A 2 -32.29 39.82 -16.97
N LYS A 3 -31.98 41.01 -16.46
CA LYS A 3 -30.76 41.26 -15.65
C LYS A 3 -30.84 40.70 -14.21
N VAL A 4 -32.03 40.59 -13.64
CA VAL A 4 -32.22 40.01 -12.28
C VAL A 4 -32.11 38.50 -12.29
N LEU A 5 -32.56 37.84 -13.35
CA LEU A 5 -32.38 36.38 -13.51
C LEU A 5 -30.90 35.99 -13.67
N LEU A 6 -30.10 36.79 -14.38
CA LEU A 6 -28.66 36.51 -14.59
C LEU A 6 -27.84 36.62 -13.29
N THR A 7 -28.17 37.57 -12.43
CA THR A 7 -27.53 37.74 -11.11
C THR A 7 -27.91 36.64 -10.14
N LEU A 8 -29.14 36.15 -10.18
CA LEU A 8 -29.58 35.04 -9.31
C LEU A 8 -28.91 33.71 -9.72
N SER A 9 -28.79 33.45 -11.03
CA SER A 9 -28.10 32.26 -11.55
C SER A 9 -26.60 32.25 -11.19
N LEU A 10 -25.94 33.40 -11.22
CA LEU A 10 -24.51 33.51 -10.86
C LEU A 10 -24.30 33.31 -9.36
N SER A 11 -25.22 33.77 -8.51
CA SER A 11 -25.15 33.59 -7.06
C SER A 11 -25.37 32.13 -6.64
N ILE A 12 -26.21 31.38 -7.34
CA ILE A 12 -26.44 29.95 -7.07
C ILE A 12 -25.22 29.11 -7.48
N VAL A 13 -24.58 29.42 -8.58
CA VAL A 13 -23.34 28.73 -9.02
C VAL A 13 -22.16 29.03 -8.07
N ALA A 14 -22.07 30.26 -7.58
CA ALA A 14 -21.03 30.63 -6.61
C ALA A 14 -21.22 29.95 -5.24
N SER A 15 -22.49 29.73 -4.80
CA SER A 15 -22.76 29.03 -3.54
C SER A 15 -22.53 27.52 -3.62
N MET A 16 -22.74 26.90 -4.77
CA MET A 16 -22.41 25.47 -4.97
C MET A 16 -20.89 25.24 -4.97
N GLY A 17 -20.08 26.17 -5.45
CA GLY A 17 -18.61 26.06 -5.41
C GLY A 17 -18.01 26.20 -4.01
N SER A 18 -18.69 26.92 -3.09
CA SER A 18 -18.19 27.13 -1.72
C SER A 18 -18.41 25.92 -0.78
N PHE A 19 -19.38 25.05 -1.05
CA PHE A 19 -19.62 23.86 -0.24
C PHE A 19 -18.58 22.75 -0.50
N ALA A 20 -17.96 22.70 -1.69
CA ALA A 20 -16.96 21.70 -2.04
C ALA A 20 -15.58 21.96 -1.41
N GLN A 21 -15.30 23.18 -0.93
CA GLN A 21 -14.00 23.57 -0.35
C GLN A 21 -13.88 23.34 1.16
N ASN A 22 -14.94 22.93 1.85
CA ASN A 22 -14.99 22.87 3.31
C ASN A 22 -15.08 21.44 3.88
N GLU A 23 -14.66 20.44 3.13
CA GLU A 23 -14.61 19.06 3.62
C GLU A 23 -13.20 18.76 4.16
N PRO A 24 -13.00 18.66 5.49
CA PRO A 24 -11.67 18.46 6.09
C PRO A 24 -10.88 17.31 5.48
N TYR A 25 -11.53 16.18 5.17
CA TYR A 25 -10.83 15.03 4.57
C TYR A 25 -10.20 15.32 3.19
N LYS A 26 -10.66 16.34 2.48
CA LYS A 26 -10.10 16.78 1.20
C LYS A 26 -8.97 17.81 1.33
N ASN A 27 -8.78 18.37 2.53
CA ASN A 27 -7.76 19.39 2.76
C ASN A 27 -6.38 18.75 2.99
N PRO A 28 -5.43 18.81 2.03
CA PRO A 28 -4.12 18.19 2.18
C PRO A 28 -3.23 18.85 3.25
N LYS A 29 -3.63 20.00 3.80
CA LYS A 29 -2.88 20.72 4.85
C LYS A 29 -3.20 20.21 6.26
N LEU A 30 -4.25 19.40 6.43
CA LEU A 30 -4.60 18.79 7.69
C LEU A 30 -3.83 17.46 7.86
N ALA A 31 -3.61 17.07 9.12
CA ALA A 31 -2.98 15.80 9.44
C ALA A 31 -3.78 14.61 8.85
N PRO A 32 -3.12 13.54 8.41
CA PRO A 32 -3.80 12.36 7.86
C PRO A 32 -4.87 11.79 8.79
N GLU A 33 -4.62 11.78 10.08
CA GLU A 33 -5.52 11.28 11.12
C GLU A 33 -6.81 12.12 11.18
N GLU A 34 -6.69 13.43 11.18
CA GLU A 34 -7.83 14.36 11.20
C GLU A 34 -8.68 14.19 9.94
N ARG A 35 -8.04 14.03 8.79
CA ARG A 35 -8.70 13.78 7.52
C ARG A 35 -9.42 12.43 7.51
N ALA A 36 -8.78 11.40 8.05
CA ALA A 36 -9.36 10.06 8.16
C ALA A 36 -10.59 10.05 9.08
N GLU A 37 -10.53 10.70 10.25
CA GLU A 37 -11.65 10.80 11.18
C GLU A 37 -12.87 11.49 10.57
N ASP A 38 -12.66 12.62 9.88
CA ASP A 38 -13.75 13.32 9.19
C ASP A 38 -14.36 12.43 8.09
N LEU A 39 -13.54 11.75 7.29
CA LEU A 39 -14.02 10.82 6.26
C LEU A 39 -14.82 9.67 6.88
N ILE A 40 -14.29 9.03 7.92
CA ILE A 40 -14.95 7.91 8.62
C ILE A 40 -16.30 8.34 9.18
N GLY A 41 -16.41 9.55 9.70
CA GLY A 41 -17.68 10.13 10.19
C GLY A 41 -18.74 10.25 9.11
N ARG A 42 -18.34 10.43 7.86
CA ARG A 42 -19.25 10.58 6.69
C ARG A 42 -19.64 9.26 6.05
N LEU A 43 -18.89 8.18 6.28
CA LEU A 43 -19.12 6.87 5.69
C LEU A 43 -20.29 6.14 6.35
N THR A 44 -21.16 5.52 5.55
CA THR A 44 -22.13 4.55 6.03
C THR A 44 -21.44 3.25 6.45
N LEU A 45 -22.11 2.42 7.26
CA LEU A 45 -21.59 1.12 7.67
C LEU A 45 -21.24 0.24 6.46
N LYS A 46 -22.08 0.23 5.43
CA LYS A 46 -21.83 -0.54 4.19
C LYS A 46 -20.56 -0.08 3.48
N GLU A 47 -20.33 1.23 3.41
CA GLU A 47 -19.13 1.80 2.81
C GLU A 47 -17.88 1.45 3.64
N LYS A 48 -17.95 1.58 4.97
CA LYS A 48 -16.86 1.18 5.87
C LYS A 48 -16.44 -0.28 5.64
N VAL A 49 -17.42 -1.20 5.64
CA VAL A 49 -17.18 -2.63 5.39
C VAL A 49 -16.56 -2.86 3.99
N GLY A 50 -17.04 -2.13 2.99
CA GLY A 50 -16.50 -2.23 1.62
C GLY A 50 -15.06 -1.75 1.48
N LEU A 51 -14.65 -0.75 2.26
CA LEU A 51 -13.28 -0.24 2.27
C LEU A 51 -12.29 -1.17 3.01
N MET A 52 -12.76 -2.12 3.81
CA MET A 52 -11.93 -3.09 4.52
C MET A 52 -11.43 -4.24 3.65
N LYS A 53 -11.85 -4.34 2.40
CA LYS A 53 -11.36 -5.37 1.46
C LYS A 53 -10.07 -4.92 0.79
N ASN A 54 -9.27 -5.89 0.35
CA ASN A 54 -8.09 -5.57 -0.47
C ASN A 54 -8.45 -4.84 -1.77
N SER A 55 -9.62 -5.12 -2.35
CA SER A 55 -10.21 -4.40 -3.48
C SER A 55 -11.32 -3.49 -2.95
N SER A 56 -10.95 -2.31 -2.48
CA SER A 56 -11.88 -1.30 -1.98
C SER A 56 -12.63 -0.63 -3.13
N PHE A 57 -13.93 -0.53 -3.03
CA PHE A 57 -14.74 0.13 -4.06
C PHE A 57 -14.73 1.66 -3.89
N ALA A 58 -15.15 2.38 -4.93
CA ALA A 58 -15.31 3.82 -4.88
C ALA A 58 -16.45 4.24 -3.95
N VAL A 59 -16.28 5.36 -3.26
CA VAL A 59 -17.38 6.07 -2.58
C VAL A 59 -17.62 7.38 -3.34
N GLU A 60 -18.32 7.26 -4.47
CA GLU A 60 -18.47 8.34 -5.45
C GLU A 60 -19.04 9.62 -4.86
N ARG A 61 -20.04 9.51 -3.97
CA ARG A 61 -20.65 10.67 -3.30
C ARG A 61 -19.68 11.49 -2.45
N LEU A 62 -18.55 10.89 -2.05
CA LEU A 62 -17.49 11.56 -1.29
C LEU A 62 -16.22 11.80 -2.16
N GLY A 63 -16.25 11.42 -3.43
CA GLY A 63 -15.11 11.54 -4.33
C GLY A 63 -13.93 10.65 -3.93
N VAL A 64 -14.19 9.54 -3.23
CA VAL A 64 -13.17 8.55 -2.87
C VAL A 64 -13.06 7.56 -4.01
N ALA A 65 -11.89 7.52 -4.66
CA ALA A 65 -11.61 6.58 -5.74
C ALA A 65 -11.48 5.14 -5.22
N PRO A 66 -11.73 4.12 -6.08
CA PRO A 66 -11.47 2.75 -5.72
C PRO A 66 -9.96 2.54 -5.53
N TYR A 67 -9.58 1.66 -4.61
CA TYR A 67 -8.19 1.34 -4.35
C TYR A 67 -7.99 -0.17 -4.19
N ASN A 68 -6.89 -0.69 -4.71
CA ASN A 68 -6.51 -2.06 -4.48
C ASN A 68 -5.23 -2.11 -3.63
N TRP A 69 -5.35 -2.72 -2.46
CA TRP A 69 -4.28 -2.84 -1.47
C TRP A 69 -3.25 -3.91 -1.82
N TRP A 70 -3.51 -4.69 -2.88
CA TRP A 70 -2.66 -5.80 -3.27
C TRP A 70 -1.71 -5.42 -4.38
N SER A 71 -0.49 -5.09 -4.02
CA SER A 71 0.66 -5.06 -4.92
C SER A 71 1.78 -5.91 -4.35
N GLU A 72 2.64 -6.43 -5.19
CA GLU A 72 3.72 -7.32 -4.79
C GLU A 72 5.06 -6.80 -5.30
N ALA A 73 6.08 -6.82 -4.41
CA ALA A 73 7.43 -6.42 -4.73
C ALA A 73 8.47 -7.17 -3.88
N LEU A 74 8.35 -8.50 -3.82
CA LEU A 74 9.22 -9.32 -2.98
C LEU A 74 10.71 -9.18 -3.34
N HIS A 75 11.02 -9.12 -4.64
CA HIS A 75 12.36 -8.87 -5.15
C HIS A 75 12.34 -8.07 -6.48
N GLY A 76 11.51 -7.07 -6.52
CA GLY A 76 11.17 -6.23 -7.68
C GLY A 76 9.65 -6.17 -7.87
N VAL A 77 9.15 -5.11 -8.49
CA VAL A 77 7.71 -4.95 -8.73
C VAL A 77 7.19 -6.10 -9.59
N ALA A 78 6.21 -6.83 -9.07
CA ALA A 78 5.65 -8.01 -9.72
C ALA A 78 4.26 -7.74 -10.30
N ARG A 79 3.87 -8.56 -11.31
CA ARG A 79 2.53 -8.61 -11.91
C ARG A 79 2.03 -7.29 -12.49
N ASN A 80 2.93 -6.36 -12.78
CA ASN A 80 2.62 -5.06 -13.37
C ASN A 80 3.61 -4.72 -14.51
N GLY A 81 3.60 -5.54 -15.55
CA GLY A 81 4.48 -5.38 -16.71
C GLY A 81 5.96 -5.60 -16.39
N LEU A 82 6.85 -5.00 -17.19
CA LEU A 82 8.29 -5.11 -17.00
C LEU A 82 8.76 -4.26 -15.82
N ALA A 83 9.67 -4.83 -15.01
CA ALA A 83 10.36 -4.18 -13.91
C ALA A 83 11.73 -4.83 -13.70
N THR A 84 12.58 -4.18 -12.92
CA THR A 84 13.87 -4.77 -12.52
C THR A 84 13.61 -5.96 -11.59
N VAL A 85 14.26 -7.09 -11.90
CA VAL A 85 14.21 -8.29 -11.06
C VAL A 85 15.54 -8.40 -10.31
N PHE A 86 15.45 -8.33 -8.99
CA PHE A 86 16.58 -8.52 -8.08
C PHE A 86 16.67 -9.99 -7.65
N PRO A 87 17.80 -10.41 -7.04
CA PRO A 87 17.89 -11.75 -6.45
C PRO A 87 16.76 -11.99 -5.45
N ILE A 88 16.35 -13.27 -5.30
CA ILE A 88 15.34 -13.63 -4.32
C ILE A 88 15.80 -13.28 -2.89
N THR A 89 14.87 -13.01 -2.00
CA THR A 89 15.13 -12.49 -0.63
C THR A 89 16.18 -13.26 0.14
N MET A 90 16.16 -14.61 0.09
CA MET A 90 17.18 -15.43 0.73
C MET A 90 18.58 -15.21 0.13
N GLY A 91 18.66 -15.05 -1.20
CA GLY A 91 19.91 -14.70 -1.88
C GLY A 91 20.41 -13.30 -1.50
N MET A 92 19.52 -12.34 -1.36
CA MET A 92 19.86 -11.00 -0.86
C MET A 92 20.32 -11.05 0.60
N ALA A 93 19.63 -11.82 1.46
CA ALA A 93 20.00 -11.95 2.87
C ALA A 93 21.39 -12.55 3.07
N SER A 94 21.84 -13.44 2.19
CA SER A 94 23.18 -14.07 2.26
C SER A 94 24.33 -13.09 2.02
N THR A 95 24.05 -11.85 1.59
CA THR A 95 25.05 -10.78 1.51
C THR A 95 25.43 -10.22 2.88
N PHE A 96 24.55 -10.34 3.88
CA PHE A 96 24.67 -9.69 5.19
C PHE A 96 24.81 -8.16 5.12
N ASP A 97 24.39 -7.54 4.01
CA ASP A 97 24.52 -6.11 3.72
C ASP A 97 23.11 -5.46 3.68
N ASP A 98 22.63 -5.00 4.82
CA ASP A 98 21.32 -4.36 4.94
C ASP A 98 21.27 -2.99 4.24
N GLU A 99 22.40 -2.28 4.13
CA GLU A 99 22.47 -1.04 3.35
C GLU A 99 22.27 -1.28 1.85
N ALA A 100 22.85 -2.37 1.31
CA ALA A 100 22.59 -2.76 -0.07
C ALA A 100 21.12 -3.12 -0.29
N ILE A 101 20.49 -3.82 0.68
CA ILE A 101 19.08 -4.15 0.61
C ILE A 101 18.21 -2.88 0.62
N GLU A 102 18.50 -1.91 1.48
CA GLU A 102 17.80 -0.63 1.48
C GLU A 102 17.88 0.04 0.10
N ARG A 103 19.07 0.12 -0.52
CA ARG A 103 19.23 0.68 -1.87
C ARG A 103 18.45 -0.08 -2.94
N VAL A 104 18.38 -1.39 -2.87
CA VAL A 104 17.54 -2.21 -3.77
C VAL A 104 16.08 -1.79 -3.66
N TYR A 105 15.56 -1.67 -2.43
CA TYR A 105 14.15 -1.32 -2.24
C TYR A 105 13.84 0.16 -2.47
N VAL A 106 14.83 1.04 -2.43
CA VAL A 106 14.70 2.40 -2.98
C VAL A 106 14.41 2.33 -4.48
N ALA A 107 15.14 1.53 -5.26
CA ALA A 107 14.89 1.36 -6.68
C ALA A 107 13.53 0.70 -6.96
N VAL A 108 13.17 -0.34 -6.18
CA VAL A 108 11.86 -1.02 -6.29
C VAL A 108 10.71 -0.05 -6.05
N SER A 109 10.81 0.80 -5.02
CA SER A 109 9.76 1.78 -4.72
C SER A 109 9.68 2.90 -5.75
N ASP A 110 10.79 3.29 -6.40
CA ASP A 110 10.79 4.23 -7.53
C ASP A 110 10.01 3.64 -8.72
N GLU A 111 10.29 2.39 -9.08
CA GLU A 111 9.56 1.70 -10.15
C GLU A 111 8.08 1.54 -9.80
N GLY A 112 7.77 1.16 -8.56
CA GLY A 112 6.40 1.03 -8.07
C GLY A 112 5.63 2.34 -8.17
N ARG A 113 6.24 3.44 -7.74
CA ARG A 113 5.67 4.80 -7.82
C ARG A 113 5.47 5.24 -9.27
N ALA A 114 6.43 4.99 -10.14
CA ALA A 114 6.33 5.31 -11.57
C ALA A 114 5.15 4.58 -12.24
N LYS A 115 4.99 3.28 -11.95
CA LYS A 115 3.87 2.46 -12.45
C LYS A 115 2.52 2.92 -11.93
N PHE A 116 2.44 3.28 -10.66
CA PHE A 116 1.24 3.86 -10.07
C PHE A 116 0.83 5.16 -10.78
N HIS A 117 1.77 6.07 -11.01
CA HIS A 117 1.47 7.31 -11.73
C HIS A 117 1.06 7.07 -13.18
N ASP A 118 1.66 6.08 -13.84
CA ASP A 118 1.26 5.71 -15.21
C ASP A 118 -0.16 5.15 -15.24
N ALA A 119 -0.53 4.26 -14.30
CA ALA A 119 -1.89 3.75 -14.16
C ALA A 119 -2.90 4.89 -13.92
N HIS A 120 -2.57 5.83 -13.04
CA HIS A 120 -3.41 6.99 -12.76
C HIS A 120 -3.60 7.90 -13.98
N ARG A 121 -2.55 8.16 -14.77
CA ARG A 121 -2.68 8.92 -16.04
C ARG A 121 -3.60 8.25 -17.06
N ARG A 122 -3.74 6.92 -16.97
CA ARG A 122 -4.67 6.13 -17.81
C ARG A 122 -6.04 5.93 -17.19
N ASN A 123 -6.35 6.62 -16.07
CA ASN A 123 -7.59 6.46 -15.29
C ASN A 123 -7.83 5.02 -14.81
N ARG A 124 -6.78 4.27 -14.51
CA ARG A 124 -6.83 2.90 -13.99
C ARG A 124 -6.75 2.93 -12.47
N TYR A 125 -7.90 3.11 -11.82
CA TYR A 125 -8.01 3.12 -10.36
C TYR A 125 -8.53 1.77 -9.86
N GLY A 126 -7.98 1.29 -8.73
CA GLY A 126 -8.48 0.08 -8.05
C GLY A 126 -8.09 -1.25 -8.71
N TYR A 127 -7.23 -1.23 -9.73
CA TYR A 127 -6.69 -2.47 -10.31
C TYR A 127 -5.62 -3.09 -9.41
N GLY A 128 -5.62 -4.42 -9.31
CA GLY A 128 -4.60 -5.16 -8.57
C GLY A 128 -3.21 -4.93 -9.15
N ASN A 129 -2.22 -4.90 -8.26
CA ASN A 129 -0.81 -4.66 -8.58
C ASN A 129 -0.48 -3.27 -9.16
N GLU A 130 -1.40 -2.33 -9.14
CA GLU A 130 -1.20 -0.95 -9.59
C GLU A 130 -1.28 0.08 -8.43
N GLY A 131 -1.48 -0.38 -7.18
CA GLY A 131 -1.47 0.43 -5.98
C GLY A 131 -0.07 0.66 -5.41
N LEU A 132 0.00 1.43 -4.32
CA LEU A 132 1.24 1.76 -3.61
C LEU A 132 1.43 0.96 -2.32
N THR A 133 0.56 0.01 -2.02
CA THR A 133 0.69 -0.87 -0.86
C THR A 133 1.23 -2.22 -1.33
N PHE A 134 2.45 -2.54 -0.92
CA PHE A 134 3.16 -3.73 -1.34
C PHE A 134 3.22 -4.77 -0.22
N TRP A 135 2.83 -6.00 -0.52
CA TRP A 135 2.76 -7.10 0.44
C TRP A 135 4.13 -7.76 0.64
N ASN A 136 5.07 -6.96 1.10
CA ASN A 136 6.43 -7.34 1.50
C ASN A 136 6.93 -6.40 2.62
N PRO A 137 7.95 -6.78 3.42
CA PRO A 137 8.71 -8.04 3.38
C PRO A 137 7.98 -9.23 4.00
N ASN A 138 8.43 -10.44 3.65
CA ASN A 138 8.09 -11.66 4.37
C ASN A 138 9.11 -11.86 5.49
N VAL A 139 8.72 -11.59 6.73
CA VAL A 139 9.57 -11.70 7.93
C VAL A 139 9.32 -12.99 8.73
N ASN A 140 8.60 -13.95 8.18
CA ASN A 140 8.49 -15.25 8.81
C ASN A 140 9.88 -15.89 8.93
N ILE A 141 10.16 -16.51 10.06
CA ILE A 141 11.37 -17.30 10.25
C ILE A 141 11.20 -18.64 9.54
N PHE A 142 12.17 -19.04 8.73
CA PHE A 142 12.14 -20.30 8.00
C PHE A 142 12.42 -21.47 8.94
N ARG A 143 11.39 -21.94 9.65
CA ARG A 143 11.48 -22.97 10.69
C ARG A 143 11.40 -24.40 10.16
N ASP A 144 10.73 -24.61 9.03
CA ASP A 144 10.44 -25.94 8.50
C ASP A 144 10.81 -26.01 7.01
N PRO A 145 11.75 -26.88 6.62
CA PRO A 145 12.18 -27.00 5.22
C PRO A 145 11.08 -27.50 4.28
N ARG A 146 9.98 -28.02 4.81
CA ARG A 146 8.81 -28.46 4.02
C ARG A 146 7.87 -27.29 3.69
N TRP A 147 8.12 -26.10 4.22
CA TRP A 147 7.34 -24.93 3.88
C TRP A 147 7.67 -24.43 2.47
N GLY A 148 6.66 -24.42 1.58
CA GLY A 148 6.82 -24.09 0.15
C GLY A 148 7.20 -22.63 -0.15
N ARG A 149 7.15 -21.74 0.85
CA ARG A 149 7.48 -20.30 0.72
C ARG A 149 8.73 -19.87 1.47
N GLY A 150 9.55 -20.83 1.90
CA GLY A 150 10.78 -20.53 2.65
C GLY A 150 11.74 -19.60 1.91
N GLN A 151 11.85 -19.72 0.60
CA GLN A 151 12.72 -18.89 -0.24
C GLN A 151 12.29 -17.41 -0.30
N GLU A 152 11.07 -17.09 0.11
CA GLU A 152 10.60 -15.71 0.21
C GLU A 152 11.12 -14.98 1.46
N THR A 153 11.74 -15.70 2.39
CA THR A 153 12.22 -15.18 3.68
C THR A 153 13.68 -14.80 3.64
N PHE A 154 14.15 -14.20 4.73
CA PHE A 154 15.57 -13.90 4.94
C PHE A 154 16.34 -15.04 5.63
N GLY A 155 15.70 -16.19 5.88
CA GLY A 155 16.29 -17.38 6.48
C GLY A 155 15.78 -17.69 7.89
N GLU A 156 16.64 -18.32 8.67
CA GLU A 156 16.29 -18.89 9.97
C GLU A 156 16.62 -17.97 11.17
N ASP A 157 17.52 -17.00 10.95
CA ASP A 157 18.02 -16.13 12.02
C ASP A 157 17.10 -14.91 12.24
N PRO A 158 16.55 -14.71 13.46
CA PRO A 158 15.69 -13.58 13.76
C PRO A 158 16.39 -12.22 13.69
N TYR A 159 17.67 -12.15 14.04
CA TYR A 159 18.42 -10.89 13.98
C TYR A 159 18.66 -10.46 12.54
N LEU A 160 19.13 -11.37 11.69
CA LEU A 160 19.29 -11.10 10.26
C LEU A 160 17.96 -10.70 9.63
N THR A 161 16.88 -11.44 9.92
CA THR A 161 15.52 -11.11 9.44
C THR A 161 15.09 -9.71 9.88
N THR A 162 15.38 -9.31 11.10
CA THR A 162 15.09 -7.97 11.61
C THR A 162 15.85 -6.90 10.83
N ARG A 163 17.17 -7.07 10.63
CA ARG A 163 18.00 -6.11 9.90
C ARG A 163 17.50 -5.93 8.46
N MET A 164 17.32 -7.04 7.75
CA MET A 164 16.86 -7.04 6.36
C MET A 164 15.43 -6.52 6.23
N GLY A 165 14.53 -6.91 7.14
CA GLY A 165 13.14 -6.43 7.13
C GLY A 165 13.04 -4.92 7.33
N VAL A 166 13.81 -4.35 8.24
CA VAL A 166 13.89 -2.90 8.46
C VAL A 166 14.43 -2.18 7.23
N ALA A 167 15.48 -2.72 6.61
CA ALA A 167 16.06 -2.14 5.37
C ALA A 167 15.02 -2.10 4.22
N VAL A 168 14.25 -3.19 4.05
CA VAL A 168 13.15 -3.23 3.07
C VAL A 168 12.13 -2.14 3.34
N VAL A 169 11.66 -2.02 4.58
CA VAL A 169 10.63 -1.01 4.95
C VAL A 169 11.14 0.39 4.68
N LYS A 170 12.37 0.71 5.10
CA LYS A 170 12.99 2.02 4.85
C LYS A 170 13.11 2.34 3.36
N GLY A 171 13.62 1.40 2.56
CA GLY A 171 13.75 1.58 1.11
C GLY A 171 12.39 1.73 0.40
N MET A 172 11.36 1.01 0.87
CA MET A 172 10.00 1.12 0.34
C MET A 172 9.32 2.44 0.70
N GLN A 173 9.41 2.86 1.95
CA GLN A 173 8.67 4.03 2.45
C GLN A 173 9.40 5.34 2.25
N GLY A 174 10.72 5.30 2.09
CA GLY A 174 11.56 6.48 1.94
C GLY A 174 11.93 7.13 3.28
N PRO A 175 12.45 8.37 3.26
CA PRO A 175 12.89 9.07 4.45
C PRO A 175 11.75 9.28 5.47
N ALA A 176 12.06 9.08 6.76
CA ALA A 176 11.06 9.19 7.84
C ALA A 176 10.53 10.62 8.05
N ASP A 177 11.24 11.63 7.55
CA ASP A 177 10.87 13.05 7.58
C ASP A 177 10.19 13.53 6.29
N ALA A 178 9.92 12.63 5.35
CA ALA A 178 9.18 12.97 4.14
C ALA A 178 7.71 13.30 4.46
N GLU A 179 7.12 14.25 3.75
CA GLU A 179 5.71 14.62 3.91
C GLU A 179 4.76 13.44 3.62
N TYR A 180 5.14 12.56 2.71
CA TYR A 180 4.38 11.36 2.33
C TYR A 180 5.32 10.19 2.13
N ASP A 181 4.88 9.00 2.55
CA ASP A 181 5.55 7.76 2.22
C ASP A 181 5.64 7.56 0.70
N LYS A 182 6.78 7.08 0.23
CA LYS A 182 7.00 6.80 -1.19
C LYS A 182 6.13 5.64 -1.68
N ALA A 183 6.04 4.60 -0.89
CA ALA A 183 5.14 3.46 -1.01
C ALA A 183 4.91 2.89 0.40
N HIS A 184 3.98 1.97 0.57
CA HIS A 184 3.72 1.36 1.87
C HIS A 184 4.17 -0.10 1.85
N ALA A 185 5.00 -0.47 2.82
CA ALA A 185 5.35 -1.85 3.10
C ALA A 185 4.29 -2.51 3.99
N CYS A 186 3.94 -3.75 3.69
CA CYS A 186 3.06 -4.57 4.50
C CYS A 186 3.83 -5.79 4.99
N VAL A 187 4.36 -5.70 6.19
CA VAL A 187 5.12 -6.77 6.83
C VAL A 187 4.21 -7.97 7.07
N LYS A 188 4.63 -9.15 6.61
CA LYS A 188 3.81 -10.37 6.66
C LYS A 188 4.61 -11.59 7.12
N HIS A 189 3.93 -12.62 7.58
CA HIS A 189 2.50 -12.82 7.77
C HIS A 189 2.16 -12.80 9.25
N TYR A 190 0.99 -12.31 9.59
CA TYR A 190 0.51 -12.36 10.96
C TYR A 190 -0.39 -13.61 11.13
N ALA A 191 -0.01 -14.57 12.04
CA ALA A 191 1.27 -14.60 12.74
C ALA A 191 2.10 -15.82 12.32
N VAL A 192 1.62 -17.04 12.48
CA VAL A 192 2.34 -18.30 12.18
C VAL A 192 1.95 -18.82 10.80
N HIS A 193 2.88 -18.79 9.84
CA HIS A 193 2.61 -19.19 8.45
C HIS A 193 3.64 -20.20 7.92
N SER A 194 4.66 -20.56 8.70
CA SER A 194 5.83 -21.31 8.25
C SER A 194 5.77 -22.82 8.53
N GLY A 195 4.57 -23.41 8.51
CA GLY A 195 4.37 -24.87 8.64
C GLY A 195 4.52 -25.63 7.31
N PRO A 196 4.47 -26.97 7.35
CA PRO A 196 4.57 -27.82 6.16
C PRO A 196 3.53 -27.45 5.09
N GLU A 197 3.96 -27.25 3.84
CA GLU A 197 3.12 -26.75 2.75
C GLU A 197 1.89 -27.65 2.50
N ALA A 198 2.05 -28.97 2.55
CA ALA A 198 0.94 -29.90 2.36
C ALA A 198 -0.18 -29.77 3.42
N LYS A 199 0.13 -29.17 4.57
CA LYS A 199 -0.81 -28.98 5.67
C LYS A 199 -1.27 -27.53 5.83
N ARG A 200 -0.80 -26.62 5.00
CA ARG A 200 -1.08 -25.17 5.13
C ARG A 200 -2.56 -24.82 5.33
N PRO A 201 -3.55 -25.46 4.65
CA PRO A 201 -4.95 -25.13 4.86
C PRO A 201 -5.54 -25.62 6.18
N SER A 202 -4.86 -26.55 6.86
CA SER A 202 -5.34 -27.22 8.08
C SER A 202 -4.33 -27.19 9.23
N PHE A 203 -3.24 -26.42 9.06
CA PHE A 203 -2.20 -26.30 10.07
C PHE A 203 -2.68 -25.40 11.20
N ASP A 204 -2.83 -25.99 12.37
CA ASP A 204 -3.20 -25.33 13.60
C ASP A 204 -1.98 -25.26 14.52
N VAL A 205 -1.75 -24.12 15.13
CA VAL A 205 -0.63 -23.87 16.05
C VAL A 205 -1.20 -23.32 17.33
N GLU A 206 -0.97 -24.02 18.42
CA GLU A 206 -1.22 -23.50 19.75
C GLU A 206 -0.12 -22.49 20.11
N ASP A 207 -0.51 -21.30 20.57
CA ASP A 207 0.37 -20.21 21.02
C ASP A 207 0.86 -20.46 22.45
#